data_8c88522f87a90f9c4e3dac4c212b6595
#
_entry.id   8c88522f87a90f9c4e3dac4c212b6595
#
_cell.length_a   1.000
_cell.length_b   1.000
_cell.length_c   1.000
_cell.angle_alpha   90.00
_cell.angle_beta   90.00
_cell.angle_gamma   90.00
#
_symmetry.space_group_name_H-M   'P 1'
#
loop_
_entity.id
_entity.type
_entity.pdbx_description
1 polymer ?
#
loop_
_entity_poly.entity_id
_entity_poly.type
_entity_poly.pdbx_seq_one_letter_code
_entity_poly.pdbx_strand_id
1 'polypeptide(L)'
;SMKNMMRKYVKLSACVLMASLMTGCTGKFEEYNTNPFGPTPQDMLGDNAATGSLIRSMFPALVQGQQNNSQMLDQMIGSEYGGEIACIATWNNGGNYYTYNPRIGWYGNMFDTTMPQIYTGFFQIRDLSEGKGLAYQWAQILRVAASVRISDCYGPIPYSKITGSAFTVAYDSMEDLYKSMFTDLDEAIVAFKTAVLGGEDMSSLTEYDLVFGGDFNKWVKFANTLKLRMAMRISNVAPELARQKAEEAVSDVIGVMTTSADAAYSSFNDGMNPYYRVAFSWNEIRVSANITSYLGGYDDPRLSAYVNDAQLDGAGRAGVRNGIYQSDATQAKYATFSRPNIGETDKLLIMSASEAYFLRAEGALKGWTMNGKAKDLYEQGVQVSMEERKVTIGDYLASTKKPKDYVDPTDSGKNKTAVSEVTPKYDESADPSVNLERILCLLYTSPSPRDKRQS
;
A
#
# COMPACT_ATOMS: atom_id res chain seq x y z
N SER A 1 -5.53 -72.73 30.28
CA SER A 1 -6.44 -72.61 31.42
C SER A 1 -7.59 -71.66 31.08
N MET A 2 -8.81 -72.07 31.38
CA MET A 2 -10.07 -71.46 31.07
C MET A 2 -10.14 -69.91 31.48
N LYS A 3 -9.44 -69.55 32.55
CA LYS A 3 -9.31 -68.16 32.97
C LYS A 3 -8.61 -67.19 31.97
N ASN A 4 -7.64 -67.73 31.24
CA ASN A 4 -6.90 -66.93 30.25
C ASN A 4 -7.71 -66.77 28.95
N MET A 5 -8.55 -67.70 28.64
CA MET A 5 -9.44 -67.60 27.47
C MET A 5 -10.58 -66.67 27.73
N MET A 6 -11.23 -66.64 28.89
CA MET A 6 -12.24 -65.66 29.27
C MET A 6 -11.71 -64.24 29.31
N ARG A 7 -10.48 -64.00 29.80
CA ARG A 7 -9.85 -62.64 29.75
C ARG A 7 -9.59 -62.15 28.32
N LYS A 8 -9.29 -63.04 27.38
CA LYS A 8 -9.15 -62.66 25.97
C LYS A 8 -10.48 -62.24 25.32
N TYR A 9 -11.54 -62.99 25.60
CA TYR A 9 -12.86 -62.69 25.06
C TYR A 9 -13.47 -61.45 25.68
N VAL A 10 -13.26 -61.17 26.98
CA VAL A 10 -13.70 -59.92 27.62
C VAL A 10 -12.95 -58.71 27.06
N LYS A 11 -11.65 -58.83 26.79
CA LYS A 11 -10.87 -57.73 26.14
C LYS A 11 -11.30 -57.50 24.70
N LEU A 12 -11.58 -58.54 23.96
CA LEU A 12 -12.05 -58.46 22.57
C LEU A 12 -13.44 -57.82 22.49
N SER A 13 -14.36 -58.23 23.40
CA SER A 13 -15.72 -57.65 23.46
C SER A 13 -15.67 -56.17 23.90
N ALA A 14 -14.77 -55.76 24.80
CA ALA A 14 -14.60 -54.38 25.20
C ALA A 14 -14.05 -53.50 24.06
N CYS A 15 -13.12 -54.03 23.26
CA CYS A 15 -12.60 -53.30 22.07
C CYS A 15 -13.65 -53.16 20.96
N VAL A 16 -14.49 -54.18 20.74
CA VAL A 16 -15.58 -54.09 19.75
C VAL A 16 -16.67 -53.14 20.21
N LEU A 17 -16.99 -53.09 21.51
CA LEU A 17 -17.96 -52.13 22.06
C LEU A 17 -17.43 -50.70 22.03
N MET A 18 -16.11 -50.46 22.25
CA MET A 18 -15.50 -49.13 22.07
C MET A 18 -15.46 -48.68 20.61
N ALA A 19 -15.21 -49.56 19.68
CA ALA A 19 -15.19 -49.27 18.25
C ALA A 19 -16.59 -48.91 17.73
N SER A 20 -17.66 -49.54 18.24
CA SER A 20 -19.03 -49.25 17.85
C SER A 20 -19.58 -47.97 18.48
N LEU A 21 -18.98 -47.43 19.55
CA LEU A 21 -19.36 -46.17 20.16
C LEU A 21 -18.71 -44.95 19.45
N MET A 22 -17.66 -45.16 18.65
CA MET A 22 -17.00 -44.11 17.90
C MET A 22 -17.64 -43.85 16.52
N THR A 23 -18.49 -44.73 16.02
CA THR A 23 -19.15 -44.55 14.72
C THR A 23 -20.52 -43.87 14.80
N GLY A 24 -21.01 -43.57 16.00
CA GLY A 24 -22.36 -43.05 16.19
C GLY A 24 -22.52 -41.52 16.24
N CYS A 25 -21.44 -40.73 16.32
CA CYS A 25 -21.57 -39.29 16.56
C CYS A 25 -21.16 -38.38 15.40
N THR A 26 -20.59 -38.88 14.30
CA THR A 26 -20.14 -38.01 13.20
C THR A 26 -21.09 -37.98 12.00
N GLY A 27 -22.03 -38.92 11.88
CA GLY A 27 -22.92 -39.01 10.71
C GLY A 27 -24.03 -37.97 10.64
N LYS A 28 -24.24 -37.21 11.70
CA LYS A 28 -25.28 -36.14 11.72
C LYS A 28 -24.75 -34.76 12.07
N PHE A 29 -23.45 -34.60 12.20
CA PHE A 29 -22.85 -33.32 12.58
C PHE A 29 -23.06 -32.24 11.51
N GLU A 30 -23.03 -32.61 10.25
CA GLU A 30 -23.34 -31.71 9.14
C GLU A 30 -24.82 -31.36 9.09
N GLU A 31 -25.73 -32.32 9.38
CA GLU A 31 -27.19 -32.11 9.36
C GLU A 31 -27.67 -31.18 10.48
N TYR A 32 -27.03 -31.26 11.67
CA TYR A 32 -27.37 -30.37 12.81
C TYR A 32 -26.71 -29.00 12.74
N ASN A 33 -25.65 -28.83 11.96
CA ASN A 33 -24.94 -27.54 11.79
C ASN A 33 -25.32 -26.80 10.51
N THR A 34 -26.12 -27.38 9.63
CA THR A 34 -26.71 -26.66 8.51
C THR A 34 -27.97 -25.94 8.98
N ASN A 35 -27.97 -24.62 8.91
CA ASN A 35 -29.16 -23.81 9.09
C ASN A 35 -30.08 -24.06 7.87
N PRO A 36 -31.20 -24.78 8.00
CA PRO A 36 -32.08 -25.10 6.85
C PRO A 36 -32.76 -23.86 6.24
N PHE A 37 -32.65 -22.72 6.90
CA PHE A 37 -33.19 -21.43 6.45
C PHE A 37 -32.04 -20.43 6.06
N GLY A 38 -30.78 -20.86 6.13
CA GLY A 38 -29.65 -20.08 5.66
C GLY A 38 -29.42 -20.26 4.16
N PRO A 39 -28.81 -19.29 3.46
CA PRO A 39 -28.44 -19.45 2.07
C PRO A 39 -27.50 -20.63 1.90
N THR A 40 -27.70 -21.45 0.89
CA THR A 40 -26.81 -22.58 0.57
C THR A 40 -25.48 -22.05 0.05
N PRO A 41 -24.38 -22.83 0.11
CA PRO A 41 -23.14 -22.44 -0.55
C PRO A 41 -23.32 -22.10 -2.04
N GLN A 42 -24.28 -22.75 -2.69
CA GLN A 42 -24.62 -22.50 -4.08
C GLN A 42 -25.31 -21.13 -4.27
N ASP A 43 -26.22 -20.77 -3.36
CA ASP A 43 -26.90 -19.45 -3.38
C ASP A 43 -25.87 -18.34 -3.09
N MET A 44 -24.94 -18.58 -2.16
CA MET A 44 -23.86 -17.64 -1.82
C MET A 44 -22.85 -17.43 -2.96
N LEU A 45 -22.64 -18.43 -3.80
CA LEU A 45 -21.82 -18.31 -5.02
C LEU A 45 -22.56 -17.57 -6.13
N GLY A 46 -23.89 -17.76 -6.23
CA GLY A 46 -24.70 -17.16 -7.29
C GLY A 46 -24.76 -15.64 -7.22
N ASP A 47 -24.74 -15.06 -6.03
CA ASP A 47 -24.75 -13.61 -5.79
C ASP A 47 -23.40 -13.02 -5.36
N ASN A 48 -22.31 -13.80 -5.42
CA ASN A 48 -20.97 -13.45 -4.97
C ASN A 48 -20.86 -13.13 -3.45
N ALA A 49 -21.84 -13.47 -2.62
CA ALA A 49 -21.81 -13.10 -1.20
C ALA A 49 -20.60 -13.70 -0.46
N ALA A 50 -20.30 -14.98 -0.71
CA ALA A 50 -19.16 -15.66 -0.10
C ALA A 50 -17.82 -15.07 -0.58
N THR A 51 -17.63 -14.98 -1.90
CA THR A 51 -16.38 -14.49 -2.51
C THR A 51 -16.18 -12.99 -2.26
N GLY A 52 -17.25 -12.20 -2.30
CA GLY A 52 -17.21 -10.76 -2.02
C GLY A 52 -16.80 -10.45 -0.58
N SER A 53 -17.34 -11.17 0.39
CA SER A 53 -16.95 -11.03 1.80
C SER A 53 -15.47 -11.36 2.01
N LEU A 54 -14.96 -12.37 1.32
CA LEU A 54 -13.54 -12.74 1.35
C LEU A 54 -12.64 -11.67 0.68
N ILE A 55 -13.08 -11.10 -0.44
CA ILE A 55 -12.40 -9.95 -1.08
C ILE A 55 -12.32 -8.80 -0.09
N ARG A 56 -13.44 -8.46 0.57
CA ARG A 56 -13.48 -7.39 1.56
C ARG A 56 -12.45 -7.60 2.67
N SER A 57 -12.22 -8.84 3.09
CA SER A 57 -11.21 -9.19 4.10
C SER A 57 -9.77 -8.97 3.66
N MET A 58 -9.49 -8.89 2.34
CA MET A 58 -8.15 -8.69 1.79
C MET A 58 -7.74 -7.21 1.72
N PHE A 59 -8.65 -6.26 1.76
CA PHE A 59 -8.34 -4.83 1.65
C PHE A 59 -7.35 -4.31 2.68
N PRO A 60 -7.35 -4.75 3.96
CA PRO A 60 -6.34 -4.34 4.93
C PRO A 60 -4.89 -4.60 4.50
N ALA A 61 -4.64 -5.57 3.61
CA ALA A 61 -3.31 -5.80 3.05
C ALA A 61 -2.81 -4.64 2.16
N LEU A 62 -3.70 -3.83 1.61
CA LEU A 62 -3.35 -2.68 0.79
C LEU A 62 -2.93 -1.48 1.63
N VAL A 63 -3.63 -1.21 2.73
CA VAL A 63 -3.33 -0.15 3.70
C VAL A 63 -3.88 -0.55 5.04
N GLN A 64 -3.09 -0.36 6.09
CA GLN A 64 -3.49 -0.78 7.42
C GLN A 64 -4.42 0.25 8.07
N GLY A 65 -5.65 -0.15 8.34
CA GLY A 65 -6.64 0.68 9.06
C GLY A 65 -6.49 0.63 10.57
N GLN A 66 -5.92 -0.45 11.11
CA GLN A 66 -5.67 -0.62 12.52
C GLN A 66 -4.40 0.14 12.94
N GLN A 67 -4.47 0.92 14.01
CA GLN A 67 -3.44 1.92 14.36
C GLN A 67 -2.05 1.34 14.61
N ASN A 68 -1.92 0.21 15.32
CA ASN A 68 -0.62 -0.40 15.60
C ASN A 68 0.01 -0.96 14.32
N ASN A 69 -0.79 -1.63 13.50
CA ASN A 69 -0.33 -2.16 12.23
C ASN A 69 0.07 -1.02 11.28
N SER A 70 -0.75 0.03 11.18
CA SER A 70 -0.42 1.22 10.40
C SER A 70 0.90 1.84 10.86
N GLN A 71 1.09 2.00 12.18
CA GLN A 71 2.33 2.57 12.70
C GLN A 71 3.56 1.73 12.32
N MET A 72 3.51 0.42 12.50
CA MET A 72 4.67 -0.45 12.24
C MET A 72 4.93 -0.68 10.75
N LEU A 73 3.88 -0.70 9.91
CA LEU A 73 4.00 -1.06 8.50
C LEU A 73 4.04 0.16 7.59
N ASP A 74 3.02 1.02 7.68
CA ASP A 74 2.87 2.14 6.75
C ASP A 74 3.67 3.37 7.22
N GLN A 75 3.71 3.64 8.51
CA GLN A 75 4.33 4.86 9.04
C GLN A 75 5.82 4.73 9.24
N MET A 76 6.29 3.75 10.02
CA MET A 76 7.72 3.61 10.34
C MET A 76 8.57 3.15 9.16
N ILE A 77 8.08 2.24 8.33
CA ILE A 77 8.80 1.76 7.16
C ILE A 77 8.54 2.68 5.95
N GLY A 78 7.28 2.99 5.66
CA GLY A 78 6.92 3.81 4.51
C GLY A 78 7.22 5.29 4.72
N SER A 79 6.45 5.96 5.56
CA SER A 79 6.46 7.42 5.67
C SER A 79 7.70 7.97 6.36
N GLU A 80 8.28 7.26 7.32
CA GLU A 80 9.48 7.75 8.01
C GLU A 80 10.75 7.57 7.15
N TYR A 81 11.02 6.38 6.62
CA TYR A 81 12.14 6.18 5.72
C TYR A 81 12.01 6.99 4.43
N GLY A 82 10.79 7.25 4.03
CA GLY A 82 10.52 8.13 2.94
C GLY A 82 10.65 9.63 3.26
N GLY A 83 10.93 10.02 4.49
CA GLY A 83 11.12 11.41 4.87
C GLY A 83 9.85 12.27 4.82
N GLU A 84 8.67 11.69 5.06
CA GLU A 84 7.42 12.44 5.17
C GLU A 84 7.10 12.80 6.61
N ILE A 85 7.28 11.86 7.50
CA ILE A 85 7.12 12.04 8.94
C ILE A 85 8.43 11.75 9.66
N ALA A 86 8.54 12.23 10.89
CA ALA A 86 9.61 11.90 11.80
C ALA A 86 9.02 11.44 13.13
N CYS A 87 9.49 10.31 13.64
CA CYS A 87 9.15 9.83 14.96
C CYS A 87 9.84 10.68 16.02
N ILE A 88 9.08 11.07 17.05
CA ILE A 88 9.58 11.80 18.23
C ILE A 88 9.47 11.00 19.52
N ALA A 89 8.99 9.75 19.45
CA ALA A 89 8.81 8.89 20.62
C ALA A 89 10.14 8.31 21.14
N THR A 90 10.20 8.05 22.42
CA THR A 90 11.41 7.55 23.12
C THR A 90 11.45 6.03 23.22
N TRP A 91 10.74 5.30 22.36
CA TRP A 91 10.61 3.85 22.48
C TRP A 91 11.96 3.14 22.59
N ASN A 92 12.03 2.17 23.48
CA ASN A 92 13.13 1.22 23.57
C ASN A 92 14.53 1.84 23.65
N ASN A 93 14.67 2.98 24.30
CA ASN A 93 15.96 3.67 24.43
C ASN A 93 16.67 3.87 23.07
N GLY A 94 15.90 4.27 22.04
CA GLY A 94 16.40 4.49 20.69
C GLY A 94 16.47 3.26 19.79
N GLY A 95 16.05 2.10 20.27
CA GLY A 95 15.91 0.89 19.44
C GLY A 95 14.64 0.91 18.62
N ASN A 96 14.67 1.51 17.43
CA ASN A 96 13.53 1.62 16.52
C ASN A 96 13.97 1.98 15.08
N TYR A 97 13.00 2.14 14.17
CA TYR A 97 13.27 2.39 12.75
C TYR A 97 13.99 3.72 12.48
N TYR A 98 13.66 4.79 13.20
CA TYR A 98 14.23 6.12 12.91
C TYR A 98 15.75 6.21 13.20
N THR A 99 16.30 5.30 13.99
CA THR A 99 17.74 5.18 14.23
C THR A 99 18.39 4.00 13.51
N TYR A 100 17.67 3.37 12.56
CA TYR A 100 18.07 2.15 11.86
C TYR A 100 18.40 0.98 12.80
N ASN A 101 17.75 0.94 13.96
CA ASN A 101 17.92 -0.09 14.97
C ASN A 101 16.54 -0.68 15.37
N PRO A 102 15.81 -1.32 14.44
CA PRO A 102 14.47 -1.82 14.70
C PRO A 102 14.50 -2.97 15.72
N ARG A 103 13.44 -3.05 16.54
CA ARG A 103 13.26 -4.18 17.46
C ARG A 103 13.05 -5.46 16.65
N ILE A 104 13.56 -6.58 17.20
CA ILE A 104 13.43 -7.90 16.60
C ILE A 104 11.96 -8.26 16.28
N GLY A 105 11.01 -7.99 17.16
CA GLY A 105 9.59 -8.28 16.89
C GLY A 105 8.91 -7.35 15.89
N TRP A 106 9.52 -6.23 15.51
CA TRP A 106 8.86 -5.23 14.66
C TRP A 106 9.19 -5.39 13.17
N TYR A 107 10.43 -5.71 12.83
CA TYR A 107 10.81 -5.80 11.42
C TYR A 107 10.20 -6.99 10.68
N GLY A 108 9.73 -8.03 11.39
CA GLY A 108 8.95 -9.13 10.82
C GLY A 108 7.47 -8.80 10.61
N ASN A 109 6.97 -7.76 11.25
CA ASN A 109 5.53 -7.51 11.37
C ASN A 109 4.84 -7.25 10.03
N MET A 110 5.50 -6.57 9.08
CA MET A 110 4.96 -6.38 7.73
C MET A 110 4.65 -7.74 7.07
N PHE A 111 5.56 -8.69 7.16
CA PHE A 111 5.38 -10.03 6.61
C PHE A 111 4.30 -10.80 7.36
N ASP A 112 4.45 -10.91 8.67
CA ASP A 112 3.59 -11.72 9.54
C ASP A 112 2.13 -11.24 9.57
N THR A 113 1.89 -9.93 9.40
CA THR A 113 0.55 -9.35 9.35
C THR A 113 -0.04 -9.41 7.95
N THR A 114 0.73 -9.03 6.93
CA THR A 114 0.19 -8.83 5.58
C THR A 114 -0.02 -10.15 4.83
N MET A 115 0.87 -11.13 5.00
CA MET A 115 0.72 -12.43 4.34
C MET A 115 -0.61 -13.13 4.70
N PRO A 116 -1.02 -13.26 5.97
CA PRO A 116 -2.34 -13.80 6.31
C PRO A 116 -3.50 -12.95 5.79
N GLN A 117 -3.39 -11.62 5.79
CA GLN A 117 -4.42 -10.72 5.23
C GLN A 117 -4.65 -10.97 3.73
N ILE A 118 -3.62 -11.35 3.00
CA ILE A 118 -3.74 -11.75 1.58
C ILE A 118 -4.33 -13.17 1.48
N TYR A 119 -3.62 -14.14 2.04
CA TYR A 119 -3.79 -15.54 1.66
C TYR A 119 -4.94 -16.25 2.36
N THR A 120 -5.40 -15.80 3.51
CA THR A 120 -6.57 -16.40 4.17
C THR A 120 -7.82 -16.26 3.29
N GLY A 121 -8.06 -15.08 2.73
CA GLY A 121 -9.17 -14.85 1.79
C GLY A 121 -8.88 -15.41 0.39
N PHE A 122 -7.66 -15.19 -0.12
CA PHE A 122 -7.30 -15.58 -1.48
C PHE A 122 -7.48 -17.07 -1.75
N PHE A 123 -7.00 -17.95 -0.87
CA PHE A 123 -7.13 -19.40 -1.07
C PHE A 123 -8.60 -19.84 -1.07
N GLN A 124 -9.41 -19.27 -0.19
CA GLN A 124 -10.83 -19.59 -0.16
C GLN A 124 -11.55 -19.11 -1.43
N ILE A 125 -11.25 -17.91 -1.91
CA ILE A 125 -11.80 -17.39 -3.18
C ILE A 125 -11.39 -18.31 -4.34
N ARG A 126 -10.11 -18.68 -4.42
CA ARG A 126 -9.59 -19.59 -5.44
C ARG A 126 -10.33 -20.92 -5.43
N ASP A 127 -10.50 -21.52 -4.27
CA ASP A 127 -11.12 -22.83 -4.13
C ASP A 127 -12.62 -22.79 -4.43
N LEU A 128 -13.34 -21.76 -3.97
CA LEU A 128 -14.76 -21.57 -4.27
C LEU A 128 -15.02 -21.26 -5.75
N SER A 129 -14.16 -20.51 -6.39
CA SER A 129 -14.30 -20.09 -7.80
C SER A 129 -13.59 -21.02 -8.80
N GLU A 130 -12.89 -22.05 -8.32
CA GLU A 130 -12.01 -22.88 -9.14
C GLU A 130 -10.96 -22.07 -9.93
N GLY A 131 -10.52 -20.95 -9.36
CA GLY A 131 -9.57 -20.04 -9.99
C GLY A 131 -10.13 -19.28 -11.20
N LYS A 132 -11.43 -19.03 -11.26
CA LYS A 132 -12.13 -18.41 -12.38
C LYS A 132 -13.02 -17.25 -11.94
N GLY A 133 -13.38 -16.40 -12.91
CA GLY A 133 -14.35 -15.32 -12.75
C GLY A 133 -13.80 -14.05 -12.13
N LEU A 134 -14.64 -13.01 -12.11
CA LEU A 134 -14.24 -11.65 -11.73
C LEU A 134 -13.83 -11.53 -10.27
N ALA A 135 -14.48 -12.24 -9.35
CA ALA A 135 -14.12 -12.22 -7.95
C ALA A 135 -12.67 -12.75 -7.73
N TYR A 136 -12.30 -13.84 -8.40
CA TYR A 136 -10.94 -14.36 -8.36
C TYR A 136 -9.94 -13.38 -8.97
N GLN A 137 -10.26 -12.79 -10.10
CA GLN A 137 -9.39 -11.80 -10.77
C GLN A 137 -9.22 -10.53 -9.92
N TRP A 138 -10.27 -10.11 -9.23
CA TRP A 138 -10.17 -9.00 -8.27
C TRP A 138 -9.23 -9.34 -7.10
N ALA A 139 -9.37 -10.54 -6.55
CA ALA A 139 -8.44 -11.03 -5.54
C ALA A 139 -6.99 -11.06 -6.03
N GLN A 140 -6.74 -11.35 -7.31
CA GLN A 140 -5.41 -11.28 -7.91
C GLN A 140 -4.86 -9.84 -7.95
N ILE A 141 -5.67 -8.85 -8.29
CA ILE A 141 -5.26 -7.43 -8.23
C ILE A 141 -4.82 -7.06 -6.81
N LEU A 142 -5.63 -7.42 -5.82
CA LEU A 142 -5.32 -7.14 -4.41
C LEU A 142 -4.06 -7.88 -3.94
N ARG A 143 -3.92 -9.14 -4.32
CA ARG A 143 -2.75 -9.96 -4.02
C ARG A 143 -1.46 -9.35 -4.59
N VAL A 144 -1.46 -8.97 -5.86
CA VAL A 144 -0.29 -8.33 -6.50
C VAL A 144 0.04 -7.01 -5.83
N ALA A 145 -0.95 -6.14 -5.61
CA ALA A 145 -0.75 -4.84 -4.98
C ALA A 145 -0.13 -4.96 -3.57
N ALA A 146 -0.60 -5.91 -2.76
CA ALA A 146 -0.04 -6.15 -1.44
C ALA A 146 1.34 -6.82 -1.49
N SER A 147 1.56 -7.77 -2.41
CA SER A 147 2.83 -8.48 -2.57
C SER A 147 3.97 -7.57 -3.00
N VAL A 148 3.71 -6.59 -3.87
CA VAL A 148 4.70 -5.55 -4.22
C VAL A 148 5.19 -4.82 -2.98
N ARG A 149 4.30 -4.45 -2.07
CA ARG A 149 4.66 -3.76 -0.82
C ARG A 149 5.54 -4.61 0.09
N ILE A 150 5.19 -5.89 0.25
CA ILE A 150 5.99 -6.82 1.05
C ILE A 150 7.36 -7.00 0.42
N SER A 151 7.42 -7.18 -0.88
CA SER A 151 8.68 -7.34 -1.61
C SER A 151 9.56 -6.08 -1.56
N ASP A 152 8.98 -4.89 -1.57
CA ASP A 152 9.72 -3.64 -1.37
C ASP A 152 10.44 -3.60 -0.02
N CYS A 153 9.92 -4.30 1.00
CA CYS A 153 10.54 -4.36 2.33
C CYS A 153 11.56 -5.50 2.47
N TYR A 154 11.30 -6.65 1.86
CA TYR A 154 12.06 -7.89 2.13
C TYR A 154 12.79 -8.46 0.91
N GLY A 155 12.56 -7.93 -0.29
CA GLY A 155 13.07 -8.53 -1.52
C GLY A 155 12.30 -9.79 -1.91
N PRO A 156 12.97 -10.94 -2.09
CA PRO A 156 12.31 -12.21 -2.40
C PRO A 156 11.25 -12.61 -1.37
N ILE A 157 10.10 -13.05 -1.84
CA ILE A 157 8.99 -13.56 -1.00
C ILE A 157 8.40 -14.82 -1.63
N PRO A 158 7.68 -15.66 -0.86
CA PRO A 158 6.89 -16.74 -1.45
C PRO A 158 5.69 -16.16 -2.20
N TYR A 159 5.52 -16.53 -3.46
CA TYR A 159 4.41 -16.07 -4.29
C TYR A 159 3.89 -17.15 -5.24
N SER A 160 4.70 -17.58 -6.24
CA SER A 160 4.25 -18.51 -7.28
C SER A 160 4.03 -19.93 -6.77
N LYS A 161 4.74 -20.31 -5.71
CA LYS A 161 4.72 -21.67 -5.13
C LYS A 161 3.83 -21.80 -3.90
N ILE A 162 3.15 -20.72 -3.49
CA ILE A 162 2.30 -20.76 -2.31
C ILE A 162 0.92 -21.35 -2.66
N THR A 163 0.64 -22.53 -2.12
CA THR A 163 -0.57 -23.30 -2.44
C THR A 163 -1.61 -23.32 -1.32
N GLY A 164 -1.21 -22.95 -0.11
CA GLY A 164 -2.05 -23.02 1.09
C GLY A 164 -2.05 -24.34 1.82
N SER A 165 -1.43 -25.37 1.26
CA SER A 165 -1.37 -26.72 1.86
C SER A 165 0.04 -27.14 2.30
N ALA A 166 1.09 -26.48 1.83
CA ALA A 166 2.46 -26.79 2.17
C ALA A 166 2.86 -26.15 3.51
N PHE A 167 3.55 -26.93 4.36
CA PHE A 167 4.06 -26.43 5.64
C PHE A 167 5.23 -25.43 5.47
N THR A 168 6.01 -25.61 4.43
CA THR A 168 7.10 -24.70 4.04
C THR A 168 6.98 -24.33 2.58
N VAL A 169 7.25 -23.08 2.24
CA VAL A 169 7.17 -22.58 0.87
C VAL A 169 8.48 -21.93 0.48
N ALA A 170 9.03 -22.32 -0.67
CA ALA A 170 10.21 -21.66 -1.22
C ALA A 170 9.90 -20.24 -1.67
N TYR A 171 10.84 -19.34 -1.46
CA TYR A 171 10.78 -17.97 -1.97
C TYR A 171 11.04 -17.95 -3.47
N ASP A 172 10.34 -17.09 -4.18
CA ASP A 172 10.67 -16.79 -5.56
C ASP A 172 11.88 -15.85 -5.63
N SER A 173 12.69 -15.99 -6.66
CA SER A 173 13.65 -14.94 -7.00
C SER A 173 12.90 -13.64 -7.34
N MET A 174 13.57 -12.48 -7.27
CA MET A 174 12.93 -11.21 -7.66
C MET A 174 12.46 -11.24 -9.12
N GLU A 175 13.20 -11.88 -10.01
CA GLU A 175 12.83 -12.04 -11.41
C GLU A 175 11.56 -12.88 -11.58
N ASP A 176 11.51 -14.06 -10.95
CA ASP A 176 10.35 -14.95 -11.03
C ASP A 176 9.12 -14.33 -10.35
N LEU A 177 9.32 -13.64 -9.23
CA LEU A 177 8.27 -12.92 -8.52
C LEU A 177 7.61 -11.87 -9.42
N TYR A 178 8.41 -10.99 -10.03
CA TYR A 178 7.87 -9.93 -10.90
C TYR A 178 7.22 -10.48 -12.16
N LYS A 179 7.80 -11.50 -12.80
CA LYS A 179 7.18 -12.19 -13.94
C LYS A 179 5.84 -12.80 -13.58
N SER A 180 5.75 -13.47 -12.44
CA SER A 180 4.50 -14.08 -11.96
C SER A 180 3.44 -13.01 -11.63
N MET A 181 3.84 -11.94 -10.92
CA MET A 181 2.93 -10.83 -10.60
C MET A 181 2.42 -10.11 -11.85
N PHE A 182 3.27 -9.89 -12.87
CA PHE A 182 2.83 -9.32 -14.15
C PHE A 182 1.83 -10.24 -14.84
N THR A 183 2.06 -11.54 -14.87
CA THR A 183 1.14 -12.51 -15.48
C THR A 183 -0.24 -12.45 -14.81
N ASP A 184 -0.28 -12.55 -13.49
CA ASP A 184 -1.53 -12.52 -12.74
C ASP A 184 -2.27 -11.18 -12.91
N LEU A 185 -1.53 -10.08 -12.92
CA LEU A 185 -2.10 -8.74 -13.10
C LEU A 185 -2.62 -8.53 -14.53
N ASP A 186 -1.90 -9.00 -15.55
CA ASP A 186 -2.32 -8.91 -16.95
C ASP A 186 -3.60 -9.70 -17.18
N GLU A 187 -3.72 -10.90 -16.66
CA GLU A 187 -4.95 -11.71 -16.74
C GLU A 187 -6.13 -10.99 -16.06
N ALA A 188 -5.91 -10.41 -14.90
CA ALA A 188 -6.94 -9.64 -14.20
C ALA A 188 -7.37 -8.38 -14.98
N ILE A 189 -6.43 -7.65 -15.54
CA ILE A 189 -6.71 -6.47 -16.40
C ILE A 189 -7.56 -6.87 -17.59
N VAL A 190 -7.20 -7.95 -18.30
CA VAL A 190 -7.98 -8.45 -19.44
C VAL A 190 -9.40 -8.82 -19.03
N ALA A 191 -9.57 -9.54 -17.92
CA ALA A 191 -10.88 -9.97 -17.45
C ALA A 191 -11.78 -8.78 -17.09
N PHE A 192 -11.29 -7.84 -16.30
CA PHE A 192 -12.05 -6.65 -15.90
C PHE A 192 -12.33 -5.71 -17.08
N LYS A 193 -11.36 -5.49 -17.93
CA LYS A 193 -11.54 -4.68 -19.13
C LYS A 193 -12.61 -5.26 -20.06
N THR A 194 -12.58 -6.56 -20.28
CA THR A 194 -13.59 -7.25 -21.08
C THR A 194 -14.99 -7.10 -20.47
N ALA A 195 -15.12 -7.27 -19.17
CA ALA A 195 -16.40 -7.12 -18.48
C ALA A 195 -16.90 -5.66 -18.53
N VAL A 196 -16.06 -4.68 -18.26
CA VAL A 196 -16.41 -3.25 -18.29
C VAL A 196 -16.82 -2.81 -19.69
N LEU A 197 -16.02 -3.12 -20.71
CA LEU A 197 -16.32 -2.73 -22.09
C LEU A 197 -17.49 -3.50 -22.68
N GLY A 198 -17.73 -4.72 -22.22
CA GLY A 198 -18.87 -5.55 -22.61
C GLY A 198 -20.18 -5.18 -21.89
N GLY A 199 -20.15 -4.26 -20.95
CA GLY A 199 -21.33 -3.86 -20.16
C GLY A 199 -21.84 -4.97 -19.24
N GLU A 200 -20.96 -5.86 -18.76
CA GLU A 200 -21.33 -6.93 -17.83
C GLU A 200 -21.86 -6.35 -16.52
N ASP A 201 -22.94 -6.95 -15.99
CA ASP A 201 -23.48 -6.58 -14.69
C ASP A 201 -22.60 -7.11 -13.57
N MET A 202 -21.90 -6.20 -12.89
CA MET A 202 -21.04 -6.49 -11.72
C MET A 202 -21.64 -5.97 -10.41
N SER A 203 -22.95 -5.66 -10.39
CA SER A 203 -23.63 -5.07 -9.23
C SER A 203 -23.52 -5.95 -7.97
N SER A 204 -23.46 -7.27 -8.13
CA SER A 204 -23.29 -8.22 -7.02
C SER A 204 -21.94 -8.11 -6.30
N LEU A 205 -20.96 -7.44 -6.87
CA LEU A 205 -19.64 -7.18 -6.27
C LEU A 205 -19.52 -5.78 -5.68
N THR A 206 -20.41 -4.86 -6.01
CA THR A 206 -20.33 -3.43 -5.67
C THR A 206 -20.24 -3.16 -4.17
N GLU A 207 -21.05 -3.86 -3.36
CA GLU A 207 -21.11 -3.65 -1.91
C GLU A 207 -19.82 -4.06 -1.17
N TYR A 208 -18.99 -4.88 -1.80
CA TYR A 208 -17.71 -5.34 -1.23
C TYR A 208 -16.54 -4.43 -1.55
N ASP A 209 -16.74 -3.45 -2.42
CA ASP A 209 -15.68 -2.52 -2.84
C ASP A 209 -15.50 -1.38 -1.83
N LEU A 210 -14.43 -1.47 -1.04
CA LEU A 210 -14.07 -0.48 -0.04
C LEU A 210 -13.21 0.68 -0.57
N VAL A 211 -13.00 0.76 -1.89
CA VAL A 211 -12.13 1.77 -2.50
C VAL A 211 -12.89 2.63 -3.50
N PHE A 212 -13.48 2.02 -4.53
CA PHE A 212 -14.15 2.75 -5.61
C PHE A 212 -15.67 2.62 -5.61
N GLY A 213 -16.25 1.92 -4.63
CA GLY A 213 -17.69 1.78 -4.50
C GLY A 213 -18.36 1.05 -5.67
N GLY A 214 -17.65 0.15 -6.33
CA GLY A 214 -18.15 -0.65 -7.47
C GLY A 214 -17.85 -0.04 -8.84
N ASP A 215 -17.05 1.00 -8.92
CA ASP A 215 -16.54 1.50 -10.20
C ASP A 215 -15.37 0.63 -10.69
N PHE A 216 -15.71 -0.43 -11.41
CA PHE A 216 -14.72 -1.38 -11.90
C PHE A 216 -13.88 -0.84 -13.07
N ASN A 217 -14.31 0.21 -13.75
CA ASN A 217 -13.45 0.95 -14.67
C ASN A 217 -12.24 1.56 -13.95
N LYS A 218 -12.45 2.09 -12.74
CA LYS A 218 -11.35 2.60 -11.90
C LYS A 218 -10.44 1.47 -11.41
N TRP A 219 -10.95 0.27 -11.20
CA TRP A 219 -10.10 -0.89 -10.87
C TRP A 219 -9.17 -1.27 -12.03
N VAL A 220 -9.60 -1.15 -13.28
CA VAL A 220 -8.70 -1.33 -14.43
C VAL A 220 -7.61 -0.26 -14.47
N LYS A 221 -7.97 1.00 -14.24
CA LYS A 221 -6.99 2.10 -14.14
C LYS A 221 -6.01 1.89 -12.98
N PHE A 222 -6.49 1.44 -11.84
CA PHE A 222 -5.66 1.07 -10.69
C PHE A 222 -4.66 -0.03 -11.06
N ALA A 223 -5.14 -1.11 -11.66
CA ALA A 223 -4.30 -2.24 -12.05
C ALA A 223 -3.25 -1.85 -13.10
N ASN A 224 -3.61 -1.05 -14.09
CA ASN A 224 -2.66 -0.51 -15.07
C ASN A 224 -1.63 0.44 -14.43
N THR A 225 -2.03 1.27 -13.49
CA THR A 225 -1.10 2.16 -12.77
C THR A 225 -0.15 1.35 -11.89
N LEU A 226 -0.64 0.29 -11.24
CA LEU A 226 0.19 -0.67 -10.51
C LEU A 226 1.20 -1.36 -11.42
N LYS A 227 0.76 -1.79 -12.61
CA LYS A 227 1.64 -2.38 -13.65
C LYS A 227 2.73 -1.40 -14.07
N LEU A 228 2.39 -0.14 -14.28
CA LEU A 228 3.35 0.93 -14.60
C LEU A 228 4.34 1.16 -13.44
N ARG A 229 3.88 1.19 -12.20
CA ARG A 229 4.74 1.26 -11.01
C ARG A 229 5.73 0.11 -10.95
N MET A 230 5.24 -1.11 -11.11
CA MET A 230 6.08 -2.32 -11.10
C MET A 230 7.11 -2.30 -12.23
N ALA A 231 6.71 -1.90 -13.43
CA ALA A 231 7.61 -1.74 -14.57
C ALA A 231 8.76 -0.77 -14.25
N MET A 232 8.44 0.38 -13.67
CA MET A 232 9.45 1.36 -13.32
C MET A 232 10.42 0.85 -12.24
N ARG A 233 9.94 0.03 -11.28
CA ARG A 233 10.78 -0.61 -10.25
C ARG A 233 11.89 -1.46 -10.85
N ILE A 234 11.63 -2.17 -11.93
CA ILE A 234 12.61 -3.07 -12.56
C ILE A 234 13.35 -2.42 -13.72
N SER A 235 13.15 -1.13 -13.97
CA SER A 235 13.68 -0.44 -15.16
C SER A 235 15.22 -0.48 -15.31
N ASN A 236 15.94 -0.60 -14.21
CA ASN A 236 17.40 -0.66 -14.22
C ASN A 236 17.96 -2.09 -14.35
N VAL A 237 17.20 -3.11 -13.94
CA VAL A 237 17.65 -4.52 -13.94
C VAL A 237 17.06 -5.33 -15.09
N ALA A 238 15.90 -4.94 -15.60
CA ALA A 238 15.21 -5.59 -16.71
C ALA A 238 14.57 -4.54 -17.65
N PRO A 239 15.37 -3.68 -18.31
CA PRO A 239 14.88 -2.51 -19.02
C PRO A 239 13.91 -2.84 -20.16
N GLU A 240 14.12 -3.92 -20.89
CA GLU A 240 13.24 -4.33 -21.99
C GLU A 240 11.86 -4.77 -21.49
N LEU A 241 11.82 -5.61 -20.48
CA LEU A 241 10.55 -6.03 -19.85
C LEU A 241 9.85 -4.82 -19.22
N ALA A 242 10.60 -3.95 -18.53
CA ALA A 242 10.06 -2.73 -17.95
C ALA A 242 9.41 -1.83 -18.98
N ARG A 243 10.10 -1.55 -20.08
CA ARG A 243 9.55 -0.75 -21.18
C ARG A 243 8.27 -1.37 -21.75
N GLN A 244 8.31 -2.67 -22.06
CA GLN A 244 7.16 -3.39 -22.58
C GLN A 244 5.94 -3.23 -21.66
N LYS A 245 6.10 -3.55 -20.37
CA LYS A 245 4.99 -3.50 -19.41
C LYS A 245 4.48 -2.08 -19.16
N ALA A 246 5.36 -1.09 -19.13
CA ALA A 246 4.98 0.31 -18.99
C ALA A 246 4.19 0.80 -20.22
N GLU A 247 4.65 0.51 -21.42
CA GLU A 247 3.98 0.91 -22.68
C GLU A 247 2.64 0.18 -22.84
N GLU A 248 2.54 -1.10 -22.47
CA GLU A 248 1.27 -1.84 -22.43
C GLU A 248 0.25 -1.17 -21.48
N ALA A 249 0.67 -0.80 -20.27
CA ALA A 249 -0.22 -0.17 -19.28
C ALA A 249 -0.75 1.19 -19.79
N VAL A 250 0.11 2.01 -20.35
CA VAL A 250 -0.24 3.36 -20.79
C VAL A 250 -1.05 3.35 -22.09
N SER A 251 -0.80 2.42 -22.99
CA SER A 251 -1.53 2.27 -24.27
C SER A 251 -2.84 1.48 -24.16
N ASP A 252 -3.14 0.90 -23.01
CA ASP A 252 -4.41 0.20 -22.77
C ASP A 252 -5.60 1.12 -23.06
N VAL A 253 -6.67 0.59 -23.64
CA VAL A 253 -7.82 1.38 -24.05
C VAL A 253 -8.52 2.09 -22.89
N ILE A 254 -8.51 1.51 -21.69
CA ILE A 254 -8.97 2.16 -20.46
C ILE A 254 -7.82 2.98 -19.85
N GLY A 255 -6.60 2.44 -19.89
CA GLY A 255 -5.39 3.12 -19.51
C GLY A 255 -5.14 3.16 -18.00
N VAL A 256 -4.26 4.11 -17.60
CA VAL A 256 -3.88 4.38 -16.22
C VAL A 256 -4.76 5.47 -15.60
N MET A 257 -4.58 5.75 -14.32
CA MET A 257 -5.23 6.88 -13.65
C MET A 257 -4.82 8.19 -14.31
N THR A 258 -5.78 9.11 -14.52
CA THR A 258 -5.55 10.39 -15.21
C THR A 258 -6.12 11.61 -14.49
N THR A 259 -7.14 11.43 -13.68
CA THR A 259 -7.79 12.54 -12.94
C THR A 259 -7.72 12.31 -11.44
N SER A 260 -7.86 13.37 -10.65
CA SER A 260 -7.92 13.29 -9.20
C SER A 260 -9.04 12.36 -8.71
N ALA A 261 -10.12 12.23 -9.49
CA ALA A 261 -11.23 11.32 -9.19
C ALA A 261 -10.87 9.82 -9.32
N ASP A 262 -9.77 9.50 -10.00
CA ASP A 262 -9.27 8.13 -10.13
C ASP A 262 -8.45 7.67 -8.91
N ALA A 263 -8.06 8.58 -8.03
CA ALA A 263 -7.26 8.26 -6.86
C ALA A 263 -7.94 7.22 -5.97
N ALA A 264 -7.16 6.25 -5.52
CA ALA A 264 -7.64 5.15 -4.69
C ALA A 264 -7.51 5.51 -3.20
N TYR A 265 -8.65 5.58 -2.52
CA TYR A 265 -8.72 5.80 -1.08
C TYR A 265 -9.46 4.63 -0.41
N SER A 266 -9.00 4.22 0.76
CA SER A 266 -9.72 3.25 1.57
C SER A 266 -10.73 3.96 2.47
N SER A 267 -11.95 3.40 2.54
CA SER A 267 -12.99 3.85 3.45
C SER A 267 -13.01 3.10 4.79
N PHE A 268 -12.09 2.15 4.99
CA PHE A 268 -12.04 1.36 6.21
C PHE A 268 -10.95 1.86 7.15
N ASN A 269 -11.30 1.95 8.43
CA ASN A 269 -10.40 2.15 9.56
C ASN A 269 -11.14 1.69 10.83
N ASP A 270 -10.45 1.69 11.97
CA ASP A 270 -11.06 1.34 13.26
C ASP A 270 -11.77 2.56 13.90
N GLY A 271 -12.52 3.32 13.11
CA GLY A 271 -13.27 4.50 13.55
C GLY A 271 -12.46 5.80 13.64
N MET A 272 -11.15 5.73 13.44
CA MET A 272 -10.25 6.88 13.45
C MET A 272 -9.09 6.64 12.47
N ASN A 273 -8.71 7.65 11.71
CA ASN A 273 -7.53 7.58 10.85
C ASN A 273 -6.28 7.24 11.69
N PRO A 274 -5.53 6.19 11.36
CA PRO A 274 -4.40 5.75 12.18
C PRO A 274 -3.25 6.76 12.24
N TYR A 275 -3.02 7.57 11.20
CA TYR A 275 -2.04 8.67 11.26
C TYR A 275 -2.48 9.77 12.22
N TYR A 276 -3.79 10.10 12.22
CA TYR A 276 -4.34 11.03 13.19
C TYR A 276 -4.14 10.53 14.62
N ARG A 277 -4.45 9.26 14.89
CA ARG A 277 -4.26 8.66 16.20
C ARG A 277 -2.81 8.77 16.67
N VAL A 278 -1.86 8.41 15.82
CA VAL A 278 -0.43 8.43 16.19
C VAL A 278 0.10 9.85 16.36
N ALA A 279 -0.34 10.80 15.51
CA ALA A 279 0.11 12.19 15.56
C ALA A 279 -0.54 12.99 16.70
N PHE A 280 -1.83 12.79 16.97
CA PHE A 280 -2.60 13.61 17.89
C PHE A 280 -2.90 12.92 19.23
N SER A 281 -3.37 11.67 19.20
CA SER A 281 -3.72 10.96 20.44
C SER A 281 -2.49 10.41 21.15
N TRP A 282 -1.58 9.76 20.41
CA TRP A 282 -0.34 9.20 20.96
C TRP A 282 0.80 10.20 21.02
N ASN A 283 0.75 11.24 20.21
CA ASN A 283 1.75 12.31 20.16
C ASN A 283 3.17 11.81 19.80
N GLU A 284 3.28 10.89 18.86
CA GLU A 284 4.52 10.16 18.57
C GLU A 284 5.19 10.54 17.27
N ILE A 285 4.48 11.20 16.35
CA ILE A 285 5.01 11.64 15.04
C ILE A 285 4.79 13.13 14.80
N ARG A 286 5.69 13.70 13.98
CA ARG A 286 5.61 15.05 13.41
C ARG A 286 5.90 14.98 11.92
N VAL A 287 5.65 16.06 11.21
CA VAL A 287 6.08 16.19 9.82
C VAL A 287 7.60 16.22 9.76
N SER A 288 8.17 15.57 8.74
CA SER A 288 9.61 15.59 8.52
C SER A 288 10.11 16.97 8.07
N ALA A 289 11.32 17.31 8.48
CA ALA A 289 12.05 18.48 8.00
C ALA A 289 12.22 18.49 6.47
N ASN A 290 12.27 17.32 5.82
CA ASN A 290 12.33 17.24 4.35
C ASN A 290 11.11 17.88 3.70
N ILE A 291 9.91 17.61 4.19
CA ILE A 291 8.67 18.19 3.65
C ILE A 291 8.68 19.71 3.80
N THR A 292 9.03 20.23 4.97
CA THR A 292 9.04 21.68 5.21
C THR A 292 10.19 22.39 4.48
N SER A 293 11.33 21.72 4.25
CA SER A 293 12.44 22.27 3.45
C SER A 293 12.08 22.38 1.97
N TYR A 294 11.56 21.32 1.38
CA TYR A 294 11.18 21.31 -0.04
C TYR A 294 9.95 22.18 -0.30
N LEU A 295 8.82 21.85 0.29
CA LEU A 295 7.58 22.59 0.05
C LEU A 295 7.65 24.02 0.56
N GLY A 296 8.31 24.25 1.69
CA GLY A 296 8.52 25.59 2.21
C GLY A 296 9.45 26.44 1.33
N GLY A 297 10.52 25.84 0.80
CA GLY A 297 11.45 26.51 -0.12
C GLY A 297 10.81 26.88 -1.45
N TYR A 298 9.94 26.00 -1.96
CA TYR A 298 9.20 26.23 -3.20
C TYR A 298 8.01 27.20 -3.05
N ASP A 299 7.63 27.61 -1.84
CA ASP A 299 6.32 28.20 -1.54
C ASP A 299 5.18 27.36 -2.14
N ASP A 300 5.28 26.05 -2.00
CA ASP A 300 4.36 25.12 -2.61
C ASP A 300 2.96 25.25 -2.00
N PRO A 301 1.91 25.46 -2.82
CA PRO A 301 0.54 25.58 -2.33
C PRO A 301 0.06 24.38 -1.50
N ARG A 302 0.65 23.18 -1.70
CA ARG A 302 0.29 21.97 -0.96
C ARG A 302 0.82 21.95 0.48
N LEU A 303 1.76 22.82 0.82
CA LEU A 303 2.36 22.84 2.15
C LEU A 303 1.28 22.96 3.26
N SER A 304 0.33 23.86 3.09
CA SER A 304 -0.76 24.04 4.05
C SER A 304 -1.74 22.87 4.10
N ALA A 305 -1.86 22.12 3.01
CA ALA A 305 -2.69 20.91 2.96
C ALA A 305 -2.07 19.73 3.70
N TYR A 306 -0.73 19.71 3.82
CA TYR A 306 -0.01 18.59 4.46
C TYR A 306 0.43 18.88 5.90
N VAL A 307 0.65 20.14 6.24
CA VAL A 307 1.39 20.54 7.43
C VAL A 307 0.60 21.58 8.23
N ASN A 308 0.29 21.27 9.46
CA ASN A 308 -0.26 22.24 10.40
C ASN A 308 0.82 23.22 10.89
N ASP A 309 0.42 24.37 11.37
CA ASP A 309 1.34 25.26 12.08
C ASP A 309 1.86 24.59 13.35
N ALA A 310 3.11 24.87 13.67
CA ALA A 310 3.71 24.40 14.92
C ALA A 310 3.04 25.10 16.12
N GLN A 311 3.02 24.43 17.26
CA GLN A 311 2.57 25.03 18.53
C GLN A 311 3.61 25.96 19.14
N LEU A 312 4.83 25.97 18.59
CA LEU A 312 5.91 26.84 19.01
C LEU A 312 5.72 28.23 18.37
N ASP A 313 5.60 29.24 19.19
CA ASP A 313 5.39 30.63 18.75
C ASP A 313 6.46 31.09 17.74
N GLY A 314 6.00 31.67 16.64
CA GLY A 314 6.86 32.21 15.59
C GLY A 314 7.55 31.19 14.70
N ALA A 315 7.39 29.88 14.96
CA ALA A 315 8.02 28.84 14.15
C ALA A 315 7.31 28.57 12.83
N GLY A 316 6.04 28.99 12.66
CA GLY A 316 5.24 28.69 11.49
C GLY A 316 5.09 27.19 11.29
N ARG A 317 5.44 26.68 10.10
CA ARG A 317 5.47 25.23 9.81
C ARG A 317 6.88 24.70 9.97
N ALA A 318 7.11 24.00 11.08
CA ALA A 318 8.40 23.47 11.47
C ALA A 318 8.36 21.92 11.49
N GLY A 319 9.09 21.29 10.57
CA GLY A 319 9.29 19.83 10.57
C GLY A 319 10.42 19.41 11.49
N VAL A 320 10.47 18.12 11.80
CA VAL A 320 11.52 17.50 12.62
C VAL A 320 12.49 16.72 11.71
N ARG A 321 13.80 16.85 11.93
CA ARG A 321 14.78 16.02 11.23
C ARG A 321 14.61 14.55 11.59
N ASN A 322 14.58 13.69 10.57
CA ASN A 322 14.60 12.25 10.76
C ASN A 322 15.93 11.79 11.38
N GLY A 323 15.90 10.73 12.16
CA GLY A 323 17.08 10.09 12.72
C GLY A 323 17.67 10.76 13.97
N ILE A 324 16.99 11.76 14.56
CA ILE A 324 17.41 12.34 15.84
C ILE A 324 17.09 11.36 16.95
N TYR A 325 18.12 11.02 17.74
CA TYR A 325 17.90 10.22 18.94
C TYR A 325 16.96 10.95 19.92
N GLN A 326 15.93 10.26 20.36
CA GLN A 326 14.92 10.82 21.23
C GLN A 326 15.18 10.48 22.71
N SER A 327 15.16 11.52 23.55
CA SER A 327 15.06 11.45 25.01
C SER A 327 13.75 12.12 25.41
N ASP A 328 13.36 12.03 26.68
CA ASP A 328 12.16 12.72 27.18
C ASP A 328 12.22 14.24 26.93
N ALA A 329 13.42 14.82 27.06
CA ALA A 329 13.63 16.25 26.81
C ALA A 329 13.47 16.61 25.31
N THR A 330 14.01 15.80 24.39
CA THR A 330 13.85 16.03 22.95
C THR A 330 12.44 15.74 22.51
N GLN A 331 11.77 14.74 23.03
CA GLN A 331 10.38 14.46 22.77
C GLN A 331 9.47 15.62 23.17
N ALA A 332 9.64 16.16 24.39
CA ALA A 332 8.89 17.32 24.85
C ALA A 332 9.10 18.55 23.95
N LYS A 333 10.36 18.80 23.53
CA LYS A 333 10.72 19.86 22.58
C LYS A 333 10.01 19.69 21.24
N TYR A 334 10.21 18.55 20.57
CA TYR A 334 9.66 18.31 19.24
C TYR A 334 8.16 18.06 19.21
N ALA A 335 7.55 17.79 20.36
CA ALA A 335 6.09 17.75 20.50
C ALA A 335 5.40 19.09 20.13
N THR A 336 6.12 20.22 20.18
CA THR A 336 5.62 21.54 19.78
C THR A 336 5.72 21.82 18.28
N PHE A 337 6.41 20.96 17.51
CA PHE A 337 6.60 21.12 16.06
C PHE A 337 5.34 20.71 15.29
N SER A 338 5.38 20.88 13.98
CA SER A 338 4.21 20.67 13.11
C SER A 338 3.76 19.23 13.02
N ARG A 339 2.48 19.02 13.28
CA ARG A 339 1.78 17.75 12.98
C ARG A 339 1.36 17.70 11.52
N PRO A 340 1.20 16.49 10.95
CA PRO A 340 0.56 16.36 9.65
C PRO A 340 -0.89 16.87 9.72
N ASN A 341 -1.32 17.57 8.67
CA ASN A 341 -2.69 18.07 8.55
C ASN A 341 -3.61 16.93 8.08
N ILE A 342 -4.04 16.12 9.02
CA ILE A 342 -4.90 14.95 8.81
C ILE A 342 -6.09 15.07 9.76
N GLY A 343 -7.29 14.88 9.24
CA GLY A 343 -8.52 14.80 10.03
C GLY A 343 -8.72 13.40 10.63
N GLU A 344 -9.47 13.36 11.72
CA GLU A 344 -9.78 12.13 12.45
C GLU A 344 -10.46 11.08 11.57
N THR A 345 -11.31 11.52 10.65
CA THR A 345 -12.11 10.66 9.76
C THR A 345 -11.61 10.62 8.32
N ASP A 346 -10.43 11.18 8.05
CA ASP A 346 -9.87 11.17 6.70
C ASP A 346 -9.63 9.75 6.21
N LYS A 347 -9.89 9.54 4.91
CA LYS A 347 -9.63 8.27 4.25
C LYS A 347 -8.13 8.06 4.05
N LEU A 348 -7.74 6.79 3.99
CA LEU A 348 -6.35 6.40 3.73
C LEU A 348 -6.08 6.35 2.23
N LEU A 349 -5.07 7.08 1.78
CA LEU A 349 -4.63 7.01 0.38
C LEU A 349 -3.93 5.68 0.09
N ILE A 350 -4.35 5.01 -0.97
CA ILE A 350 -3.74 3.77 -1.49
C ILE A 350 -2.87 4.06 -2.69
N MET A 351 -3.38 4.83 -3.65
CA MET A 351 -2.66 5.20 -4.87
C MET A 351 -3.20 6.53 -5.38
N SER A 352 -2.30 7.48 -5.62
CA SER A 352 -2.64 8.79 -6.15
C SER A 352 -2.65 8.75 -7.69
N ALA A 353 -3.54 9.53 -8.31
CA ALA A 353 -3.56 9.65 -9.76
C ALA A 353 -2.35 10.45 -10.28
N SER A 354 -1.86 11.41 -9.49
CA SER A 354 -0.65 12.19 -9.83
C SER A 354 0.59 11.29 -10.00
N GLU A 355 0.67 10.19 -9.26
CA GLU A 355 1.75 9.22 -9.40
C GLU A 355 1.85 8.67 -10.83
N ALA A 356 0.73 8.33 -11.44
CA ALA A 356 0.72 7.82 -12.81
C ALA A 356 1.39 8.78 -13.79
N TYR A 357 1.19 10.07 -13.64
CA TYR A 357 1.86 11.09 -14.46
C TYR A 357 3.36 11.16 -14.23
N PHE A 358 3.81 11.12 -12.99
CA PHE A 358 5.25 11.14 -12.68
C PHE A 358 5.97 9.88 -13.16
N LEU A 359 5.33 8.73 -13.06
CA LEU A 359 5.85 7.47 -13.62
C LEU A 359 5.94 7.55 -15.15
N ARG A 360 4.93 8.10 -15.82
CA ARG A 360 4.95 8.33 -17.27
C ARG A 360 6.04 9.34 -17.67
N ALA A 361 6.20 10.42 -16.91
CA ALA A 361 7.25 11.40 -17.14
C ALA A 361 8.64 10.77 -17.05
N GLU A 362 8.90 9.93 -16.05
CA GLU A 362 10.14 9.17 -15.94
C GLU A 362 10.34 8.22 -17.11
N GLY A 363 9.31 7.49 -17.53
CA GLY A 363 9.35 6.63 -18.71
C GLY A 363 9.67 7.42 -19.98
N ALA A 364 9.10 8.60 -20.15
CA ALA A 364 9.38 9.48 -21.29
C ALA A 364 10.84 9.97 -21.29
N LEU A 365 11.44 10.25 -20.13
CA LEU A 365 12.88 10.56 -20.02
C LEU A 365 13.76 9.38 -20.44
N LYS A 366 13.28 8.15 -20.24
CA LYS A 366 13.97 6.92 -20.72
C LYS A 366 13.76 6.65 -22.21
N GLY A 367 13.00 7.48 -22.92
CA GLY A 367 12.66 7.29 -24.32
C GLY A 367 11.53 6.31 -24.58
N TRP A 368 10.72 5.97 -23.57
CA TRP A 368 9.56 5.11 -23.72
C TRP A 368 8.34 5.87 -24.24
N THR A 369 7.44 5.18 -24.91
CA THR A 369 6.17 5.75 -25.40
C THR A 369 5.17 5.84 -24.25
N MET A 370 5.02 7.03 -23.68
CA MET A 370 4.22 7.29 -22.47
C MET A 370 3.01 8.19 -22.71
N ASN A 371 2.58 8.35 -23.99
CA ASN A 371 1.48 9.22 -24.41
C ASN A 371 1.64 10.68 -23.94
N GLY A 372 2.86 11.18 -24.04
CA GLY A 372 3.19 12.57 -23.73
C GLY A 372 4.69 12.77 -23.60
N LYS A 373 5.11 14.02 -23.66
CA LYS A 373 6.49 14.41 -23.38
C LYS A 373 6.73 14.48 -21.87
N ALA A 374 7.95 14.26 -21.45
CA ALA A 374 8.32 14.29 -20.03
C ALA A 374 7.88 15.58 -19.33
N LYS A 375 8.10 16.74 -19.94
CA LYS A 375 7.66 18.03 -19.41
C LYS A 375 6.15 18.10 -19.20
N ASP A 376 5.38 17.77 -20.22
CA ASP A 376 3.91 17.88 -20.19
C ASP A 376 3.32 16.94 -19.13
N LEU A 377 3.85 15.71 -19.05
CA LEU A 377 3.44 14.71 -18.06
C LEU A 377 3.79 15.13 -16.63
N TYR A 378 4.98 15.71 -16.44
CA TYR A 378 5.38 16.27 -15.17
C TYR A 378 4.44 17.41 -14.72
N GLU A 379 4.16 18.37 -15.61
CA GLU A 379 3.29 19.51 -15.32
C GLU A 379 1.85 19.05 -15.01
N GLN A 380 1.32 18.07 -15.76
CA GLN A 380 0.03 17.45 -15.48
C GLN A 380 0.02 16.72 -14.13
N GLY A 381 1.09 16.01 -13.80
CA GLY A 381 1.24 15.35 -12.50
C GLY A 381 1.18 16.34 -11.34
N VAL A 382 1.85 17.47 -11.46
CA VAL A 382 1.79 18.55 -10.47
C VAL A 382 0.36 19.13 -10.37
N GLN A 383 -0.28 19.40 -11.51
CA GLN A 383 -1.66 19.90 -11.53
C GLN A 383 -2.63 18.95 -10.84
N VAL A 384 -2.57 17.67 -11.16
CA VAL A 384 -3.44 16.63 -10.54
C VAL A 384 -3.15 16.52 -9.03
N SER A 385 -1.89 16.60 -8.62
CA SER A 385 -1.53 16.59 -7.20
C SER A 385 -2.11 17.81 -6.45
N MET A 386 -2.12 18.99 -7.06
CA MET A 386 -2.78 20.18 -6.48
C MET A 386 -4.29 19.98 -6.34
N GLU A 387 -4.93 19.41 -7.36
CA GLU A 387 -6.36 19.09 -7.33
C GLU A 387 -6.70 18.05 -6.25
N GLU A 388 -5.90 17.00 -6.11
CA GLU A 388 -6.05 16.00 -5.04
C GLU A 388 -5.98 16.64 -3.64
N ARG A 389 -5.24 17.72 -3.48
CA ARG A 389 -5.11 18.49 -2.23
C ARG A 389 -6.05 19.68 -2.15
N LYS A 390 -6.87 19.92 -3.16
CA LYS A 390 -7.85 21.01 -3.22
C LYS A 390 -7.19 22.40 -3.05
N VAL A 391 -6.02 22.55 -3.65
CA VAL A 391 -5.27 23.83 -3.66
C VAL A 391 -5.10 24.32 -5.09
N THR A 392 -4.98 25.64 -5.24
CA THR A 392 -4.80 26.30 -6.54
C THR A 392 -3.32 26.35 -6.88
N ILE A 393 -2.96 25.91 -8.08
CA ILE A 393 -1.56 25.84 -8.53
C ILE A 393 -0.93 27.23 -8.73
N GLY A 394 -1.71 28.24 -9.17
CA GLY A 394 -1.18 29.57 -9.49
C GLY A 394 -0.05 29.51 -10.52
N ASP A 395 1.02 30.21 -10.26
CA ASP A 395 2.23 30.31 -11.11
C ASP A 395 3.34 29.30 -10.72
N TYR A 396 3.01 28.30 -9.91
CA TYR A 396 3.96 27.34 -9.35
C TYR A 396 4.86 26.69 -10.40
N LEU A 397 4.31 26.31 -11.56
CA LEU A 397 5.08 25.68 -12.64
C LEU A 397 6.07 26.61 -13.35
N ALA A 398 6.00 27.90 -13.12
CA ALA A 398 6.97 28.90 -13.58
C ALA A 398 8.01 29.26 -12.51
N SER A 399 7.87 28.74 -11.30
CA SER A 399 8.71 29.08 -10.15
C SER A 399 10.12 28.54 -10.31
N THR A 400 11.11 29.39 -10.04
CA THR A 400 12.54 29.04 -9.97
C THR A 400 13.05 28.98 -8.54
N LYS A 401 12.16 28.93 -7.56
CA LYS A 401 12.50 28.73 -6.16
C LYS A 401 13.09 27.34 -5.93
N LYS A 402 13.91 27.25 -4.89
CA LYS A 402 14.64 26.03 -4.53
C LYS A 402 14.23 25.55 -3.13
N PRO A 403 14.51 24.29 -2.78
CA PRO A 403 14.42 23.86 -1.40
C PRO A 403 15.21 24.80 -0.48
N LYS A 404 14.69 25.10 0.69
CA LYS A 404 15.37 25.95 1.66
C LYS A 404 16.16 25.12 2.66
N ASP A 405 17.18 25.74 3.23
CA ASP A 405 17.89 25.19 4.36
C ASP A 405 16.94 24.88 5.50
N TYR A 406 17.16 23.79 6.17
CA TYR A 406 16.45 23.48 7.39
C TYR A 406 17.07 24.24 8.57
N VAL A 407 16.27 25.00 9.25
CA VAL A 407 16.62 25.71 10.47
C VAL A 407 15.73 25.19 11.59
N ASP A 408 16.33 24.52 12.57
CA ASP A 408 15.61 24.07 13.77
C ASP A 408 15.35 25.29 14.67
N PRO A 409 14.09 25.63 14.96
CA PRO A 409 13.78 26.82 15.75
C PRO A 409 14.21 26.72 17.22
N THR A 410 14.64 25.54 17.69
CA THR A 410 15.00 25.30 19.09
C THR A 410 16.44 24.84 19.30
N ASP A 411 17.13 24.42 18.23
CA ASP A 411 18.47 23.84 18.36
C ASP A 411 19.24 24.01 17.05
N SER A 412 20.06 25.05 16.96
CA SER A 412 20.89 25.32 15.79
C SER A 412 21.86 24.20 15.41
N GLY A 413 22.22 23.34 16.35
CA GLY A 413 23.01 22.13 16.09
C GLY A 413 22.31 21.10 15.20
N LYS A 414 21.03 21.26 14.97
CA LYS A 414 20.22 20.40 14.08
C LYS A 414 20.00 21.01 12.69
N ASN A 415 20.48 22.23 12.45
CA ASN A 415 20.38 22.88 11.13
C ASN A 415 21.04 22.04 10.05
N LYS A 416 20.51 22.13 8.83
CA LYS A 416 21.03 21.40 7.69
C LYS A 416 20.83 22.20 6.40
N THR A 417 21.90 22.35 5.63
CA THR A 417 21.83 22.96 4.30
C THR A 417 21.03 22.07 3.35
N ALA A 418 20.18 22.67 2.53
CA ALA A 418 19.48 21.97 1.46
C ALA A 418 20.46 21.33 0.49
N VAL A 419 20.14 20.12 0.05
CA VAL A 419 21.04 19.34 -0.83
C VAL A 419 20.60 19.38 -2.29
N SER A 420 19.37 19.78 -2.58
CA SER A 420 18.82 19.85 -3.94
C SER A 420 18.75 21.28 -4.45
N GLU A 421 19.05 21.45 -5.72
CA GLU A 421 18.97 22.72 -6.46
C GLU A 421 17.81 22.74 -7.47
N VAL A 422 17.03 21.66 -7.56
CA VAL A 422 15.94 21.56 -8.54
C VAL A 422 14.79 22.51 -8.19
N THR A 423 14.18 23.02 -9.24
CA THR A 423 13.08 23.99 -9.16
C THR A 423 11.75 23.37 -9.62
N PRO A 424 10.59 23.93 -9.25
CA PRO A 424 9.31 23.51 -9.83
C PRO A 424 9.25 23.66 -11.35
N LYS A 425 9.84 24.73 -11.89
CA LYS A 425 9.89 24.96 -13.33
C LYS A 425 10.71 23.87 -14.02
N TYR A 426 10.09 23.18 -15.00
CA TYR A 426 10.77 22.20 -15.83
C TYR A 426 11.73 22.89 -16.80
N ASP A 427 12.93 22.34 -16.96
CA ASP A 427 13.94 22.84 -17.88
C ASP A 427 14.28 21.77 -18.91
N GLU A 428 13.78 21.94 -20.13
CA GLU A 428 14.01 20.98 -21.23
C GLU A 428 15.48 20.93 -21.67
N SER A 429 16.25 21.97 -21.38
CA SER A 429 17.69 22.04 -21.69
C SER A 429 18.59 21.42 -20.62
N ALA A 430 18.04 21.09 -19.46
CA ALA A 430 18.78 20.48 -18.37
C ALA A 430 19.18 19.03 -18.71
N ASP A 431 20.25 18.55 -18.07
CA ASP A 431 20.61 17.15 -18.14
C ASP A 431 19.44 16.26 -17.71
N PRO A 432 19.18 15.14 -18.40
CA PRO A 432 18.08 14.23 -18.05
C PRO A 432 18.09 13.80 -16.57
N SER A 433 19.26 13.66 -15.94
CA SER A 433 19.36 13.33 -14.51
C SER A 433 18.80 14.43 -13.61
N VAL A 434 18.94 15.69 -13.98
CA VAL A 434 18.34 16.83 -13.24
C VAL A 434 16.83 16.81 -13.35
N ASN A 435 16.31 16.51 -14.54
CA ASN A 435 14.84 16.38 -14.73
C ASN A 435 14.30 15.13 -14.05
N LEU A 436 15.06 14.04 -14.00
CA LEU A 436 14.70 12.87 -13.20
C LEU A 436 14.62 13.22 -11.70
N GLU A 437 15.60 13.92 -11.17
CA GLU A 437 15.57 14.41 -9.79
C GLU A 437 14.33 15.29 -9.54
N ARG A 438 14.01 16.21 -10.45
CA ARG A 438 12.82 17.07 -10.36
C ARG A 438 11.53 16.25 -10.30
N ILE A 439 11.37 15.25 -11.18
CA ILE A 439 10.20 14.37 -11.20
C ILE A 439 10.11 13.58 -9.88
N LEU A 440 11.22 13.01 -9.43
CA LEU A 440 11.26 12.25 -8.19
C LEU A 440 10.99 13.12 -6.96
N CYS A 441 11.55 14.33 -6.88
CA CYS A 441 11.27 15.25 -5.79
C CYS A 441 9.78 15.58 -5.68
N LEU A 442 9.08 15.81 -6.79
CA LEU A 442 7.66 16.12 -6.76
C LEU A 442 6.78 14.87 -6.59
N LEU A 443 7.24 13.71 -7.02
CA LEU A 443 6.62 12.43 -6.66
C LEU A 443 6.67 12.20 -5.13
N TYR A 444 7.81 12.50 -4.50
CA TYR A 444 7.98 12.36 -3.05
C TYR A 444 7.19 13.39 -2.23
N THR A 445 6.91 14.54 -2.79
CA THR A 445 6.05 15.56 -2.17
C THR A 445 4.56 15.32 -2.42
N SER A 446 4.23 14.35 -3.25
CA SER A 446 2.90 13.80 -3.36
C SER A 446 2.72 12.76 -2.24
N PRO A 447 1.74 12.89 -1.33
CA PRO A 447 1.67 12.06 -0.14
C PRO A 447 1.13 10.67 -0.47
N SER A 448 1.99 9.82 -0.91
CA SER A 448 1.77 8.39 -0.88
C SER A 448 2.88 7.76 -0.07
N PRO A 449 2.61 7.29 1.16
CA PRO A 449 3.63 6.61 1.97
C PRO A 449 4.18 5.34 1.33
N ARG A 450 3.70 4.98 0.15
CA ARG A 450 3.93 3.69 -0.47
C ARG A 450 4.83 3.69 -1.68
N ASP A 451 5.13 4.89 -2.20
CA ASP A 451 5.74 4.98 -3.51
C ASP A 451 7.20 5.40 -3.49
N LYS A 452 7.82 5.17 -2.36
CA LYS A 452 9.20 5.56 -2.19
C LYS A 452 10.11 4.47 -2.71
N ARG A 453 10.66 4.76 -3.87
CA ARG A 453 11.80 4.03 -4.38
C ARG A 453 12.97 4.31 -3.44
N GLN A 454 13.36 3.30 -2.71
CA GLN A 454 14.69 3.31 -2.12
C GLN A 454 15.67 3.25 -3.27
N SER A 455 16.35 4.36 -3.51
CA SER A 455 17.50 4.43 -4.39
C SER A 455 18.67 3.68 -3.79
#